data_c4c44d2b909400efa11902885a10588e
#
_entry.id   c4c44d2b909400efa11902885a10588e
#
_cell.length_a   1.000
_cell.length_b   1.000
_cell.length_c   1.000
_cell.angle_alpha   90.00
_cell.angle_beta   90.00
_cell.angle_gamma   90.00
#
_symmetry.space_group_name_H-M   'P 1'
#
loop_
_entity.id
_entity.type
_entity.pdbx_description
1 polymer ?
#
loop_
_entity_poly.entity_id
_entity_poly.type
_entity_poly.pdbx_seq_one_letter_code
_entity_poly.pdbx_strand_id
1 'polypeptide(L)'
;MKLYYSTYGMQQQDVLQALPRLRDMGYEGMEIAVTPGWATDPMHFAKAQRTRLAALLVKLGFPTPPLMALLSPCVTGESRPAMLAQFAATFEMAHQLRVSDETAVVTTTLGHPKPAWDSEREAIVPLVNEVADMAAEHDVILAIEPHAGGDFETPEKAVWLMEQSDHPH
;
A
#
# COMPACT_ATOMS: atom_id res chain seq x y z
N MET A 1 3.68 15.43 -17.84
CA MET A 1 2.94 14.32 -17.19
C MET A 1 3.93 13.18 -17.02
N LYS A 2 4.08 12.64 -15.83
CA LYS A 2 4.96 11.48 -15.58
C LYS A 2 4.18 10.19 -15.77
N LEU A 3 4.79 9.18 -16.37
CA LEU A 3 4.18 7.88 -16.63
C LEU A 3 4.74 6.84 -15.65
N TYR A 4 3.83 6.20 -14.90
CA TYR A 4 4.14 5.17 -13.91
C TYR A 4 3.57 3.83 -14.35
N TYR A 5 4.24 2.74 -13.98
CA TYR A 5 3.76 1.38 -14.19
C TYR A 5 3.37 0.74 -12.86
N SER A 6 2.22 0.06 -12.80
CA SER A 6 1.85 -0.75 -11.64
C SER A 6 2.26 -2.20 -11.84
N THR A 7 2.97 -2.77 -10.87
CA THR A 7 3.35 -4.19 -10.89
C THR A 7 2.17 -5.14 -10.64
N TYR A 8 0.96 -4.61 -10.48
CA TYR A 8 -0.26 -5.42 -10.39
C TYR A 8 -0.40 -6.43 -11.55
N GLY A 9 0.00 -6.02 -12.76
CA GLY A 9 0.04 -6.89 -13.93
C GLY A 9 1.20 -7.91 -13.95
N MET A 10 2.10 -7.89 -12.95
CA MET A 10 3.32 -8.70 -12.90
C MET A 10 3.47 -9.48 -11.59
N GLN A 11 2.43 -10.06 -11.08
CA GLN A 11 2.31 -10.63 -9.73
C GLN A 11 3.42 -11.61 -9.34
N GLN A 12 3.94 -12.39 -10.31
CA GLN A 12 4.97 -13.41 -10.12
C GLN A 12 6.32 -13.06 -10.78
N GLN A 13 6.45 -11.82 -11.28
CA GLN A 13 7.69 -11.40 -11.92
C GLN A 13 8.69 -10.86 -10.89
N ASP A 14 9.96 -11.11 -11.12
CA ASP A 14 11.04 -10.51 -10.33
C ASP A 14 11.12 -9.01 -10.64
N VAL A 15 10.72 -8.20 -9.67
CA VAL A 15 10.73 -6.73 -9.77
C VAL A 15 12.13 -6.18 -10.06
N LEU A 16 13.20 -6.81 -9.55
CA LEU A 16 14.58 -6.40 -9.79
C LEU A 16 15.00 -6.56 -11.26
N GLN A 17 14.40 -7.53 -11.96
CA GLN A 17 14.61 -7.72 -13.40
C GLN A 17 13.69 -6.83 -14.26
N ALA A 18 12.49 -6.53 -13.75
CA ALA A 18 11.52 -5.73 -14.46
C ALA A 18 11.88 -4.23 -14.50
N LEU A 19 12.44 -3.69 -13.41
CA LEU A 19 12.74 -2.25 -13.29
C LEU A 19 13.58 -1.67 -14.45
N PRO A 20 14.73 -2.26 -14.82
CA PRO A 20 15.52 -1.74 -15.94
C PRO A 20 14.73 -1.69 -17.25
N ARG A 21 13.93 -2.72 -17.52
CA ARG A 21 13.09 -2.80 -18.73
C ARG A 21 12.01 -1.71 -18.73
N LEU A 22 11.38 -1.44 -17.59
CA LEU A 22 10.41 -0.36 -17.47
C LEU A 22 11.04 1.00 -17.71
N ARG A 23 12.26 1.21 -17.21
CA ARG A 23 13.01 2.44 -17.49
C ARG A 23 13.34 2.60 -18.98
N ASP A 24 13.77 1.53 -19.63
CA ASP A 24 14.07 1.51 -21.06
C ASP A 24 12.83 1.78 -21.93
N MET A 25 11.64 1.37 -21.44
CA MET A 25 10.36 1.68 -22.08
C MET A 25 9.89 3.14 -21.86
N GLY A 26 10.61 3.92 -21.04
CA GLY A 26 10.29 5.33 -20.80
C GLY A 26 9.41 5.60 -19.59
N TYR A 27 9.13 4.61 -18.74
CA TYR A 27 8.46 4.87 -17.46
C TYR A 27 9.35 5.67 -16.52
N GLU A 28 8.76 6.63 -15.80
CA GLU A 28 9.45 7.55 -14.90
C GLU A 28 9.29 7.18 -13.43
N GLY A 29 8.48 6.16 -13.14
CA GLY A 29 8.24 5.61 -11.81
C GLY A 29 7.45 4.33 -11.88
N MET A 30 7.19 3.74 -10.73
CA MET A 30 6.37 2.54 -10.61
C MET A 30 5.62 2.54 -9.30
N GLU A 31 4.50 1.84 -9.28
CA GLU A 31 3.82 1.36 -8.09
C GLU A 31 4.17 -0.11 -7.90
N ILE A 32 4.45 -0.51 -6.67
CA ILE A 32 4.75 -1.91 -6.35
C ILE A 32 3.57 -2.53 -5.63
N ALA A 33 2.94 -3.51 -6.25
CA ALA A 33 1.92 -4.32 -5.61
C ALA A 33 2.57 -5.31 -4.64
N VAL A 34 2.15 -5.30 -3.37
CA VAL A 34 2.79 -6.03 -2.25
C VAL A 34 1.80 -6.94 -1.51
N THR A 35 1.01 -7.65 -2.26
CA THR A 35 -0.05 -8.51 -1.75
C THR A 35 0.49 -9.86 -1.27
N PRO A 36 -0.10 -10.47 -0.22
CA PRO A 36 0.25 -11.82 0.22
C PRO A 36 0.28 -12.86 -0.91
N GLY A 37 1.33 -13.66 -0.96
CA GLY A 37 1.54 -14.70 -1.97
C GLY A 37 2.09 -14.23 -3.31
N TRP A 38 2.33 -12.92 -3.50
CA TRP A 38 2.98 -12.41 -4.70
C TRP A 38 4.49 -12.35 -4.55
N ALA A 39 5.22 -12.16 -5.66
CA ALA A 39 6.69 -12.11 -5.65
C ALA A 39 7.27 -11.02 -4.73
N THR A 40 6.50 -9.98 -4.46
CA THR A 40 6.83 -8.82 -3.61
C THR A 40 6.10 -8.83 -2.27
N ASP A 41 5.55 -9.99 -1.85
CA ASP A 41 4.92 -10.14 -0.53
C ASP A 41 5.86 -9.70 0.61
N PRO A 42 5.52 -8.69 1.41
CA PRO A 42 6.41 -8.13 2.43
C PRO A 42 6.86 -9.16 3.48
N MET A 43 6.05 -10.19 3.77
CA MET A 43 6.41 -11.23 4.72
C MET A 43 7.51 -12.15 4.19
N HIS A 44 7.69 -12.23 2.88
CA HIS A 44 8.63 -13.14 2.21
C HIS A 44 9.72 -12.42 1.40
N PHE A 45 9.53 -11.13 1.07
CA PHE A 45 10.52 -10.33 0.34
C PHE A 45 11.64 -9.91 1.29
N ALA A 46 12.74 -10.65 1.28
CA ALA A 46 13.82 -10.53 2.25
C ALA A 46 14.45 -9.13 2.29
N LYS A 47 14.93 -8.72 3.47
CA LYS A 47 15.60 -7.41 3.67
C LYS A 47 16.70 -7.13 2.65
N ALA A 48 17.50 -8.14 2.30
CA ALA A 48 18.55 -8.00 1.27
C ALA A 48 17.98 -7.67 -0.12
N GLN A 49 16.79 -8.21 -0.46
CA GLN A 49 16.11 -7.90 -1.72
C GLN A 49 15.56 -6.46 -1.69
N ARG A 50 15.00 -5.99 -0.56
CA ARG A 50 14.53 -4.61 -0.38
C ARG A 50 15.69 -3.61 -0.53
N THR A 51 16.85 -3.89 0.11
CA THR A 51 18.06 -3.06 -0.03
C THR A 51 18.52 -3.00 -1.50
N ARG A 52 18.53 -4.12 -2.21
CA ARG A 52 18.89 -4.15 -3.64
C ARG A 52 17.88 -3.38 -4.49
N LEU A 53 16.60 -3.49 -4.16
CA LEU A 53 15.53 -2.78 -4.87
C LEU A 53 15.67 -1.26 -4.67
N ALA A 54 15.86 -0.79 -3.44
CA ALA A 54 16.09 0.63 -3.14
C ALA A 54 17.32 1.17 -3.90
N ALA A 55 18.44 0.45 -3.87
CA ALA A 55 19.64 0.83 -4.61
C ALA A 55 19.41 0.88 -6.14
N LEU A 56 18.59 -0.03 -6.66
CA LEU A 56 18.25 -0.05 -8.08
C LEU A 56 17.32 1.10 -8.46
N LEU A 57 16.34 1.46 -7.62
CA LEU A 57 15.48 2.63 -7.82
C LEU A 57 16.34 3.90 -7.92
N VAL A 58 17.26 4.13 -6.98
CA VAL A 58 18.20 5.25 -7.01
C VAL A 58 19.02 5.24 -8.30
N LYS A 59 19.63 4.10 -8.65
CA LYS A 59 20.47 3.96 -9.85
C LYS A 59 19.73 4.30 -11.14
N LEU A 60 18.44 3.95 -11.23
CA LEU A 60 17.60 4.20 -12.40
C LEU A 60 16.92 5.58 -12.39
N GLY A 61 17.07 6.34 -11.29
CA GLY A 61 16.43 7.65 -11.13
C GLY A 61 14.92 7.55 -10.99
N PHE A 62 14.40 6.45 -10.41
CA PHE A 62 13.01 6.34 -10.01
C PHE A 62 12.79 7.03 -8.65
N PRO A 63 11.64 7.67 -8.42
CA PRO A 63 11.25 8.19 -7.11
C PRO A 63 10.91 7.06 -6.13
N THR A 64 10.66 7.41 -4.87
CA THR A 64 10.07 6.50 -3.88
C THR A 64 8.78 5.90 -4.45
N PRO A 65 8.69 4.57 -4.59
CA PRO A 65 7.50 3.95 -5.15
C PRO A 65 6.37 3.93 -4.13
N PRO A 66 5.13 4.30 -4.48
CA PRO A 66 3.98 3.91 -3.68
C PRO A 66 3.84 2.38 -3.67
N LEU A 67 3.41 1.82 -2.55
CA LEU A 67 3.09 0.41 -2.44
C LEU A 67 1.57 0.23 -2.48
N MET A 68 1.09 -0.69 -3.31
CA MET A 68 -0.31 -1.07 -3.35
C MET A 68 -0.51 -2.41 -2.65
N ALA A 69 -1.23 -2.42 -1.54
CA ALA A 69 -1.53 -3.60 -0.76
C ALA A 69 -3.03 -3.92 -0.86
N LEU A 70 -3.38 -5.11 -1.33
CA LEU A 70 -4.77 -5.59 -1.31
C LEU A 70 -5.10 -6.19 0.06
N LEU A 71 -4.96 -5.38 1.10
CA LEU A 71 -5.27 -5.71 2.48
C LEU A 71 -6.57 -5.02 2.89
N SER A 72 -7.17 -5.45 4.00
CA SER A 72 -8.36 -4.79 4.54
C SER A 72 -8.13 -4.35 5.98
N PRO A 73 -8.15 -3.05 6.28
CA PRO A 73 -8.15 -2.58 7.67
C PRO A 73 -9.40 -3.01 8.44
N CYS A 74 -10.47 -3.39 7.75
CA CYS A 74 -11.75 -3.76 8.35
C CYS A 74 -11.84 -5.24 8.78
N VAL A 75 -10.80 -6.05 8.60
CA VAL A 75 -10.76 -7.43 9.10
C VAL A 75 -10.82 -7.42 10.61
N THR A 76 -11.71 -8.27 11.19
CA THR A 76 -11.91 -8.44 12.62
C THR A 76 -11.78 -9.91 13.05
N GLY A 77 -11.92 -10.20 14.34
CA GLY A 77 -11.88 -11.57 14.88
C GLY A 77 -10.51 -12.24 14.75
N GLU A 78 -10.49 -13.55 14.57
CA GLU A 78 -9.28 -14.37 14.59
C GLU A 78 -8.26 -14.02 13.50
N SER A 79 -8.71 -13.45 12.38
CA SER A 79 -7.83 -13.06 11.26
C SER A 79 -7.15 -11.69 11.46
N ARG A 80 -7.62 -10.86 12.40
CA ARG A 80 -7.09 -9.51 12.59
C ARG A 80 -5.60 -9.47 12.93
N PRO A 81 -5.04 -10.27 13.86
CA PRO A 81 -3.61 -10.23 14.17
C PRO A 81 -2.72 -10.51 12.96
N ALA A 82 -3.11 -11.46 12.12
CA ALA A 82 -2.38 -11.77 10.89
C ALA A 82 -2.44 -10.60 9.88
N MET A 83 -3.59 -9.95 9.77
CA MET A 83 -3.76 -8.78 8.91
C MET A 83 -2.92 -7.59 9.40
N LEU A 84 -2.90 -7.31 10.70
CA LEU A 84 -2.05 -6.25 11.27
C LEU A 84 -0.57 -6.55 11.08
N ALA A 85 -0.14 -7.80 11.23
CA ALA A 85 1.24 -8.21 10.94
C ALA A 85 1.63 -7.97 9.48
N GLN A 86 0.70 -8.20 8.55
CA GLN A 86 0.89 -7.94 7.13
C GLN A 86 1.01 -6.43 6.85
N PHE A 87 0.18 -5.58 7.49
CA PHE A 87 0.31 -4.13 7.40
C PHE A 87 1.66 -3.65 7.96
N ALA A 88 2.07 -4.12 9.13
CA ALA A 88 3.37 -3.77 9.72
C ALA A 88 4.54 -4.09 8.77
N ALA A 89 4.55 -5.29 8.19
CA ALA A 89 5.58 -5.70 7.22
C ALA A 89 5.55 -4.83 5.94
N THR A 90 4.34 -4.39 5.52
CA THR A 90 4.16 -3.52 4.37
C THR A 90 4.71 -2.12 4.65
N PHE A 91 4.39 -1.54 5.81
CA PHE A 91 4.89 -0.22 6.21
C PHE A 91 6.41 -0.22 6.42
N GLU A 92 6.97 -1.26 7.06
CA GLU A 92 8.42 -1.42 7.15
C GLU A 92 9.07 -1.47 5.75
N MET A 93 8.48 -2.21 4.81
CA MET A 93 8.98 -2.28 3.43
C MET A 93 8.87 -0.92 2.72
N ALA A 94 7.76 -0.19 2.87
CA ALA A 94 7.56 1.14 2.29
C ALA A 94 8.64 2.12 2.80
N HIS A 95 8.88 2.14 4.10
CA HIS A 95 9.93 2.94 4.72
C HIS A 95 11.33 2.59 4.17
N GLN A 96 11.64 1.29 4.03
CA GLN A 96 12.94 0.82 3.52
C GLN A 96 13.16 1.10 2.03
N LEU A 97 12.10 1.30 1.24
CA LEU A 97 12.18 1.62 -0.18
C LEU A 97 12.19 3.12 -0.47
N ARG A 98 12.21 3.98 0.54
CA ARG A 98 12.37 5.43 0.36
C ARG A 98 13.72 5.73 -0.28
N VAL A 99 13.68 6.51 -1.33
CA VAL A 99 14.87 6.96 -2.08
C VAL A 99 15.02 8.48 -2.07
N SER A 100 14.09 9.19 -1.42
CA SER A 100 14.05 10.64 -1.24
C SER A 100 13.47 10.98 0.13
N ASP A 101 13.42 12.27 0.47
CA ASP A 101 12.80 12.77 1.71
C ASP A 101 11.25 12.78 1.64
N GLU A 102 10.67 12.38 0.51
CA GLU A 102 9.21 12.24 0.37
C GLU A 102 8.70 11.11 1.26
N THR A 103 7.58 11.34 1.95
CA THR A 103 6.92 10.32 2.77
C THR A 103 6.44 9.19 1.88
N ALA A 104 6.71 7.95 2.27
CA ALA A 104 6.23 6.78 1.56
C ALA A 104 4.71 6.65 1.69
N VAL A 105 4.06 6.12 0.65
CA VAL A 105 2.61 5.92 0.61
C VAL A 105 2.30 4.44 0.42
N VAL A 106 1.38 3.93 1.23
CA VAL A 106 0.77 2.60 1.04
C VAL A 106 -0.70 2.79 0.71
N THR A 107 -1.10 2.36 -0.48
CA THR A 107 -2.51 2.35 -0.91
C THR A 107 -3.15 1.02 -0.56
N THR A 108 -4.39 1.07 -0.07
CA THR A 108 -5.23 -0.11 0.14
C THR A 108 -6.70 0.24 -0.08
N THR A 109 -7.56 -0.76 -0.07
CA THR A 109 -9.02 -0.59 -0.08
C THR A 109 -9.58 -0.97 1.29
N LEU A 110 -10.87 -0.76 1.54
CA LEU A 110 -11.51 -1.31 2.75
C LEU A 110 -11.66 -2.85 2.69
N GLY A 111 -11.44 -3.45 1.53
CA GLY A 111 -11.29 -4.90 1.34
C GLY A 111 -12.59 -5.68 1.25
N HIS A 112 -12.47 -7.01 1.40
CA HIS A 112 -13.55 -7.98 1.40
C HIS A 112 -13.45 -8.88 2.65
N PRO A 113 -14.57 -9.26 3.32
CA PRO A 113 -15.93 -8.87 2.95
C PRO A 113 -16.10 -7.35 3.02
N LYS A 114 -16.94 -6.84 2.14
CA LYS A 114 -17.25 -5.41 2.08
C LYS A 114 -17.98 -5.02 3.36
N PRO A 115 -17.51 -4.00 4.11
CA PRO A 115 -18.30 -3.51 5.21
C PRO A 115 -19.63 -2.98 4.67
N ALA A 116 -20.72 -3.28 5.34
CA ALA A 116 -22.02 -2.72 5.03
C ALA A 116 -22.02 -1.24 5.43
N TRP A 117 -21.69 -0.34 4.50
CA TRP A 117 -21.42 1.07 4.76
C TRP A 117 -22.51 1.74 5.60
N ASP A 118 -23.77 1.57 5.25
CA ASP A 118 -24.87 2.29 5.90
C ASP A 118 -25.08 1.90 7.37
N SER A 119 -24.71 0.69 7.78
CA SER A 119 -24.86 0.18 9.14
C SER A 119 -23.56 0.09 9.93
N GLU A 120 -22.40 0.06 9.26
CA GLU A 120 -21.12 -0.27 9.90
C GLU A 120 -20.06 0.83 9.77
N ARG A 121 -20.33 1.91 9.03
CA ARG A 121 -19.34 2.97 8.75
C ARG A 121 -18.69 3.55 10.01
N GLU A 122 -19.43 3.71 11.10
CA GLU A 122 -18.88 4.22 12.37
C GLU A 122 -17.94 3.23 13.04
N ALA A 123 -18.17 1.91 12.86
CA ALA A 123 -17.30 0.86 13.35
C ALA A 123 -16.02 0.71 12.51
N ILE A 124 -16.01 1.20 11.28
CA ILE A 124 -14.83 1.19 10.39
C ILE A 124 -13.77 2.18 10.87
N VAL A 125 -14.17 3.35 11.36
CA VAL A 125 -13.26 4.45 11.73
C VAL A 125 -12.16 3.99 12.71
N PRO A 126 -12.46 3.38 13.86
CA PRO A 126 -11.40 2.93 14.78
C PRO A 126 -10.50 1.85 14.18
N LEU A 127 -11.01 1.01 13.26
CA LEU A 127 -10.21 -0.02 12.59
C LEU A 127 -9.23 0.57 11.59
N VAL A 128 -9.64 1.61 10.90
CA VAL A 128 -8.77 2.38 9.98
C VAL A 128 -7.73 3.16 10.78
N ASN A 129 -8.14 3.85 11.86
CA ASN A 129 -7.25 4.64 12.68
C ASN A 129 -6.14 3.77 13.31
N GLU A 130 -6.44 2.57 13.79
CA GLU A 130 -5.42 1.64 14.29
C GLU A 130 -4.35 1.32 13.24
N VAL A 131 -4.75 1.13 11.98
CA VAL A 131 -3.79 0.88 10.89
C VAL A 131 -3.04 2.16 10.50
N ALA A 132 -3.68 3.32 10.58
CA ALA A 132 -3.04 4.61 10.35
C ALA A 132 -2.02 4.95 11.44
N ASP A 133 -2.31 4.64 12.71
CA ASP A 133 -1.33 4.74 13.82
C ASP A 133 -0.09 3.90 13.52
N MET A 134 -0.28 2.66 13.06
CA MET A 134 0.84 1.79 12.66
C MET A 134 1.63 2.37 11.47
N ALA A 135 0.97 2.99 10.50
CA ALA A 135 1.63 3.66 9.39
C ALA A 135 2.49 4.84 9.88
N ALA A 136 1.97 5.63 10.82
CA ALA A 136 2.67 6.75 11.43
C ALA A 136 3.95 6.30 12.17
N GLU A 137 3.94 5.16 12.86
CA GLU A 137 5.13 4.59 13.52
C GLU A 137 6.27 4.31 12.54
N HIS A 138 5.95 4.12 11.25
CA HIS A 138 6.91 3.88 10.17
C HIS A 138 7.17 5.11 9.29
N ASP A 139 6.61 6.28 9.61
CA ASP A 139 6.66 7.49 8.77
C ASP A 139 6.14 7.20 7.33
N VAL A 140 4.95 6.59 7.26
CA VAL A 140 4.24 6.19 6.04
C VAL A 140 2.83 6.76 6.06
N ILE A 141 2.31 7.16 4.90
CA ILE A 141 0.91 7.56 4.71
C ILE A 141 0.11 6.34 4.28
N LEU A 142 -1.00 6.05 4.98
CA LEU A 142 -2.01 5.09 4.57
C LEU A 142 -3.04 5.79 3.68
N ALA A 143 -3.12 5.43 2.42
CA ALA A 143 -4.11 5.94 1.48
C ALA A 143 -5.21 4.90 1.24
N ILE A 144 -6.46 5.24 1.55
CA ILE A 144 -7.61 4.36 1.30
C ILE A 144 -8.24 4.70 -0.05
N GLU A 145 -8.22 3.74 -0.97
CA GLU A 145 -8.79 3.89 -2.30
C GLU A 145 -10.28 3.55 -2.31
N PRO A 146 -11.17 4.50 -2.70
CA PRO A 146 -12.55 4.18 -3.04
C PRO A 146 -12.59 3.29 -4.29
N HIS A 147 -13.01 2.04 -4.14
CA HIS A 147 -12.96 1.07 -5.22
C HIS A 147 -14.35 0.75 -5.79
N ALA A 148 -14.51 0.90 -7.10
CA ALA A 148 -15.76 0.67 -7.79
C ALA A 148 -16.29 -0.76 -7.56
N GLY A 149 -17.60 -0.88 -7.37
CA GLY A 149 -18.28 -2.13 -7.05
C GLY A 149 -18.15 -2.54 -5.57
N GLY A 150 -17.59 -1.69 -4.72
CA GLY A 150 -17.57 -1.83 -3.26
C GLY A 150 -18.62 -0.93 -2.58
N ASP A 151 -18.88 -1.15 -1.31
CA ASP A 151 -19.73 -0.25 -0.52
C ASP A 151 -19.06 1.11 -0.26
N PHE A 152 -17.72 1.19 -0.39
CA PHE A 152 -16.89 2.38 -0.32
C PHE A 152 -16.43 2.79 -1.72
N GLU A 153 -17.36 3.21 -2.59
CA GLU A 153 -17.05 3.48 -4.00
C GLU A 153 -17.26 4.92 -4.43
N THR A 154 -17.81 5.79 -3.54
CA THR A 154 -18.13 7.16 -3.91
C THR A 154 -17.23 8.19 -3.22
N PRO A 155 -16.97 9.34 -3.85
CA PRO A 155 -16.20 10.43 -3.25
C PRO A 155 -16.78 10.91 -1.92
N GLU A 156 -18.10 10.94 -1.78
CA GLU A 156 -18.78 11.39 -0.56
C GLU A 156 -18.47 10.48 0.63
N LYS A 157 -18.40 9.16 0.40
CA LYS A 157 -18.01 8.18 1.42
C LYS A 157 -16.54 8.36 1.82
N ALA A 158 -15.67 8.63 0.85
CA ALA A 158 -14.26 8.91 1.12
C ALA A 158 -14.08 10.18 1.96
N VAL A 159 -14.76 11.27 1.60
CA VAL A 159 -14.74 12.52 2.37
C VAL A 159 -15.24 12.27 3.78
N TRP A 160 -16.38 11.57 3.95
CA TRP A 160 -16.91 11.24 5.27
C TRP A 160 -15.91 10.47 6.13
N LEU A 161 -15.24 9.44 5.56
CA LEU A 161 -14.26 8.65 6.31
C LEU A 161 -13.07 9.52 6.75
N MET A 162 -12.57 10.37 5.88
CA MET A 162 -11.47 11.30 6.19
C MET A 162 -11.85 12.30 7.30
N GLU A 163 -13.07 12.84 7.26
CA GLU A 163 -13.58 13.76 8.28
C GLU A 163 -13.76 13.09 9.65
N GLN A 164 -14.15 11.80 9.67
CA GLN A 164 -14.32 11.05 10.92
C GLN A 164 -12.99 10.51 11.48
N SER A 165 -12.08 10.15 10.60
CA SER A 165 -10.76 9.66 11.00
C SER A 165 -9.90 10.79 11.61
N ASP A 166 -9.88 11.98 10.98
CA ASP A 166 -9.05 13.15 11.38
C ASP A 166 -7.59 12.74 11.71
N HIS A 167 -7.05 11.76 10.99
CA HIS A 167 -5.72 11.21 11.21
C HIS A 167 -4.72 11.78 10.19
N PRO A 168 -3.52 12.25 10.61
CA PRO A 168 -2.56 12.93 9.71
C PRO A 168 -1.81 11.97 8.77
N HIS A 169 -1.88 10.65 9.00
CA HIS A 169 -1.15 9.62 8.23
C HIS A 169 -2.04 8.64 7.50
#